data_cb79697ca2ed11a6fd6bd8e6a04c8be3
#
_entry.id   cb79697ca2ed11a6fd6bd8e6a04c8be3
#
_cell.length_a   1.000
_cell.length_b   1.000
_cell.length_c   1.000
_cell.angle_alpha   90.00
_cell.angle_beta   90.00
_cell.angle_gamma   90.00
#
_symmetry.space_group_name_H-M   'P 1'
#
loop_
_entity.id
_entity.type
_entity.pdbx_description
1 polymer ?
#
loop_
_entity_poly.entity_id
_entity_poly.type
_entity_poly.pdbx_seq_one_letter_code
_entity_poly.pdbx_strand_id
1 'polypeptide(L)'
;MIEQLLQKAVQVGRPFIEKGEVATYIPELGNADKNKLGICVHTLDGGRFACGDVHDRFSIQSISKVITLAAALELCGLTPCLKMWAWSPRAMPSTR
;
A
#
# COMPACT_ATOMS: atom_id res chain seq x y z
N MET A 1 -21.55 5.03 10.21
CA MET A 1 -20.66 4.50 11.26
C MET A 1 -19.20 4.40 10.81
N ILE A 2 -18.91 3.71 9.70
CA ILE A 2 -17.53 3.61 9.19
C ILE A 2 -16.98 4.99 8.83
N GLU A 3 -17.77 5.82 8.19
CA GLU A 3 -17.34 7.17 7.81
C GLU A 3 -16.90 7.99 9.01
N GLN A 4 -17.63 7.91 10.11
CA GLN A 4 -17.29 8.62 11.34
C GLN A 4 -15.98 8.10 11.94
N LEU A 5 -15.76 6.79 11.88
CA LEU A 5 -14.50 6.19 12.33
C LEU A 5 -13.33 6.65 11.49
N LEU A 6 -13.50 6.75 10.17
CA LEU A 6 -12.47 7.24 9.27
C LEU A 6 -12.13 8.70 9.52
N GLN A 7 -13.15 9.54 9.72
CA GLN A 7 -12.93 10.95 10.05
C GLN A 7 -12.16 11.08 11.36
N LYS A 8 -12.52 10.30 12.36
CA LYS A 8 -11.81 10.30 13.64
C LYS A 8 -10.37 9.84 13.47
N ALA A 9 -10.15 8.80 12.68
CA ALA A 9 -8.81 8.29 12.44
C ALA A 9 -7.92 9.35 11.77
N VAL A 10 -8.45 10.08 10.79
CA VAL A 10 -7.71 11.16 10.13
C VAL A 10 -7.41 12.29 11.12
N GLN A 11 -8.40 12.67 11.94
CA GLN A 11 -8.20 13.72 12.94
C GLN A 11 -7.12 13.34 13.96
N VAL A 12 -7.11 12.10 14.41
CA VAL A 12 -6.11 11.61 15.37
C VAL A 12 -4.73 11.51 14.70
N GLY A 13 -4.68 11.12 13.43
CA GLY A 13 -3.42 10.93 12.72
C GLY A 13 -2.73 12.22 12.29
N ARG A 14 -3.48 13.27 11.97
CA ARG A 14 -2.90 14.49 11.42
C ARG A 14 -1.82 15.12 12.30
N PRO A 15 -1.97 15.22 13.62
CA PRO A 15 -0.90 15.81 14.45
C PRO A 15 0.42 15.06 14.39
N PHE A 16 0.41 13.79 14.03
CA PHE A 16 1.62 12.97 13.91
C PHE A 16 2.39 13.17 12.61
N ILE A 17 1.82 13.89 11.65
CA ILE A 17 2.49 14.16 10.37
C ILE A 17 3.83 14.87 10.59
N GLU A 18 3.91 15.76 11.55
CA GLU A 18 5.14 16.50 11.86
C GLU A 18 6.24 15.58 12.38
N LYS A 19 5.88 14.47 13.00
CA LYS A 19 6.83 13.50 13.54
C LYS A 19 7.38 12.55 12.51
N GLY A 20 6.72 12.44 11.36
CA GLY A 20 7.15 11.59 10.26
C GLY A 20 7.95 12.35 9.24
N GLU A 21 8.59 11.62 8.34
CA GLU A 21 9.34 12.18 7.22
C GLU A 21 8.97 11.43 5.95
N VAL A 22 9.03 12.14 4.83
CA VAL A 22 8.87 11.53 3.52
C VAL A 22 10.09 10.65 3.23
N ALA A 23 9.86 9.48 2.67
CA ALA A 23 10.95 8.58 2.28
C ALA A 23 11.85 9.25 1.24
N THR A 24 13.15 9.11 1.38
CA THR A 24 14.14 9.72 0.49
C THR A 24 15.16 8.75 -0.06
N TYR A 25 15.00 7.45 0.21
CA TYR A 25 15.92 6.43 -0.31
C TYR A 25 15.91 6.34 -1.84
N ILE A 26 14.83 6.81 -2.49
CA ILE A 26 14.78 7.11 -3.91
C ILE A 26 14.49 8.61 -4.01
N PRO A 27 15.33 9.39 -4.74
CA PRO A 27 15.20 10.86 -4.74
C PRO A 27 13.81 11.38 -5.11
N GLU A 28 13.14 10.74 -6.04
CA GLU A 28 11.81 11.15 -6.50
C GLU A 28 10.76 11.07 -5.40
N LEU A 29 10.94 10.18 -4.42
CA LEU A 29 10.01 10.06 -3.30
C LEU A 29 10.03 11.29 -2.41
N GLY A 30 11.17 12.00 -2.36
CA GLY A 30 11.30 13.21 -1.57
C GLY A 30 10.43 14.37 -2.06
N ASN A 31 9.91 14.27 -3.28
CA ASN A 31 9.01 15.29 -3.85
C ASN A 31 7.58 15.15 -3.36
N ALA A 32 7.25 14.09 -2.62
CA ALA A 32 5.91 13.90 -2.08
C ALA A 32 5.60 14.93 -0.99
N ASP A 33 4.34 15.34 -0.93
CA ASP A 33 3.88 16.28 0.11
C ASP A 33 3.61 15.48 1.39
N LYS A 34 4.41 15.73 2.44
CA LYS A 34 4.27 15.01 3.70
C LYS A 34 2.98 15.34 4.45
N ASN A 35 2.28 16.42 4.06
CA ASN A 35 1.04 16.82 4.71
C ASN A 35 -0.19 16.09 4.17
N LYS A 36 -0.02 15.27 3.14
CA LYS A 36 -1.10 14.47 2.59
C LYS A 36 -1.40 13.28 3.49
N LEU A 37 -2.67 13.11 3.79
CA LEU A 37 -3.16 12.01 4.61
C LEU A 37 -4.53 11.61 4.11
N GLY A 38 -4.68 10.37 3.72
CA GLY A 38 -5.95 9.85 3.24
C GLY A 38 -6.15 8.41 3.69
N ILE A 39 -7.39 8.02 3.82
CA ILE A 39 -7.77 6.67 4.16
C ILE A 39 -8.97 6.26 3.32
N CYS A 40 -8.94 5.04 2.81
CA CYS A 40 -10.05 4.47 2.05
C CYS A 40 -10.27 3.04 2.52
N VAL A 41 -11.54 2.68 2.71
CA VAL A 41 -11.94 1.33 3.10
C VAL A 41 -12.92 0.79 2.07
N HIS A 42 -12.66 -0.41 1.60
CA HIS A 42 -13.55 -1.14 0.71
C HIS A 42 -13.98 -2.43 1.38
N THR A 43 -15.28 -2.55 1.64
CA THR A 43 -15.84 -3.73 2.31
C THR A 43 -16.20 -4.80 1.30
N LEU A 44 -16.33 -6.05 1.79
CA LEU A 44 -16.66 -7.19 0.93
C LEU A 44 -18.04 -7.08 0.28
N ASP A 45 -18.96 -6.35 0.89
CA ASP A 45 -20.31 -6.15 0.35
C ASP A 45 -20.37 -5.05 -0.71
N GLY A 46 -19.22 -4.49 -1.08
CA GLY A 46 -19.12 -3.47 -2.12
C GLY A 46 -19.14 -2.04 -1.60
N GLY A 47 -19.23 -1.86 -0.26
CA GLY A 47 -19.16 -0.52 0.33
C GLY A 47 -17.80 0.10 0.16
N ARG A 48 -17.76 1.41 -0.12
CA ARG A 48 -16.52 2.14 -0.31
C ARG A 48 -16.59 3.45 0.46
N PHE A 49 -15.66 3.63 1.36
CA PHE A 49 -15.60 4.78 2.27
C PHE A 49 -14.23 5.42 2.18
N ALA A 50 -14.19 6.75 2.13
CA ALA A 50 -12.95 7.49 1.98
C ALA A 50 -12.97 8.76 2.80
N CYS A 51 -11.83 9.16 3.29
CA CYS A 51 -11.67 10.38 4.07
C CYS A 51 -10.26 10.94 3.85
N GLY A 52 -10.15 12.27 3.81
CA GLY A 52 -8.87 12.94 3.64
C GLY A 52 -8.45 13.08 2.17
N ASP A 53 -7.17 13.03 1.92
CA ASP A 53 -6.57 13.31 0.61
C ASP A 53 -6.60 12.09 -0.31
N VAL A 54 -7.77 11.54 -0.54
CA VAL A 54 -7.94 10.25 -1.25
C VAL A 54 -7.86 10.37 -2.77
N HIS A 55 -7.94 11.58 -3.32
CA HIS A 55 -7.84 11.81 -4.76
C HIS A 55 -6.43 12.13 -5.21
N ASP A 56 -5.51 12.30 -4.27
CA ASP A 56 -4.12 12.56 -4.59
C ASP A 56 -3.40 11.27 -4.95
N ARG A 57 -2.59 11.34 -5.99
CA ARG A 57 -1.80 10.19 -6.43
C ARG A 57 -0.55 10.04 -5.58
N PHE A 58 -0.18 8.81 -5.34
CA PHE A 58 1.05 8.48 -4.62
C PHE A 58 1.67 7.24 -5.22
N SER A 59 2.95 6.99 -4.92
CA SER A 59 3.63 5.83 -5.45
C SER A 59 3.17 4.56 -4.73
N ILE A 60 2.85 3.55 -5.50
CA ILE A 60 2.32 2.29 -4.97
C ILE A 60 3.41 1.44 -4.32
N GLN A 61 4.66 1.62 -4.74
CA GLN A 61 5.82 0.92 -4.21
C GLN A 61 5.60 -0.60 -4.09
N SER A 62 5.86 -1.18 -2.92
CA SER A 62 5.79 -2.64 -2.73
C SER A 62 4.37 -3.21 -2.78
N ILE A 63 3.34 -2.39 -2.75
CA ILE A 63 1.96 -2.86 -2.97
C ILE A 63 1.84 -3.49 -4.37
N SER A 64 2.65 -3.04 -5.32
CA SER A 64 2.67 -3.59 -6.67
C SER A 64 2.98 -5.09 -6.69
N LYS A 65 3.68 -5.61 -5.69
CA LYS A 65 4.00 -7.03 -5.59
C LYS A 65 2.75 -7.90 -5.50
N VAL A 66 1.74 -7.44 -4.79
CA VAL A 66 0.47 -8.16 -4.65
C VAL A 66 -0.25 -8.22 -6.00
N ILE A 67 -0.30 -7.11 -6.71
CA ILE A 67 -0.94 -7.03 -8.03
C ILE A 67 -0.19 -7.90 -9.04
N THR A 68 1.14 -7.84 -9.02
CA THR A 68 1.98 -8.63 -9.92
C THR A 68 1.80 -10.13 -9.67
N LEU A 69 1.73 -10.54 -8.40
CA LEU A 69 1.50 -11.93 -8.05
C LEU A 69 0.13 -12.41 -8.54
N ALA A 70 -0.91 -11.60 -8.32
CA ALA A 70 -2.25 -11.95 -8.77
C ALA A 70 -2.29 -12.12 -10.30
N ALA A 71 -1.65 -11.22 -11.04
CA ALA A 71 -1.58 -11.30 -12.49
C ALA A 71 -0.80 -12.55 -12.94
N ALA A 72 0.30 -12.86 -12.29
CA ALA A 72 1.10 -14.04 -12.61
C ALA A 72 0.32 -15.33 -12.37
N LEU A 73 -0.41 -15.41 -11.25
CA LEU A 73 -1.23 -16.57 -10.94
C LEU A 73 -2.34 -16.78 -11.99
N GLU A 74 -2.94 -15.69 -12.44
CA GLU A 74 -4.01 -15.77 -13.44
C GLU A 74 -3.49 -16.15 -14.83
N LEU A 75 -2.32 -15.62 -15.22
CA LEU A 75 -1.76 -15.87 -16.55
C LEU A 75 -1.06 -17.22 -16.66
N CYS A 76 -0.33 -17.63 -15.64
CA CYS A 76 0.54 -18.81 -15.68
C CYS A 76 0.03 -19.97 -14.81
N GLY A 77 -0.86 -19.70 -13.86
CA GLY A 77 -1.32 -20.68 -12.90
C GLY A 77 -0.39 -20.84 -11.70
N LEU A 78 -0.85 -21.57 -10.69
CA LEU A 78 -0.16 -21.68 -9.42
C LEU A 78 1.16 -22.45 -9.52
N THR A 79 1.16 -23.60 -10.20
CA THR A 79 2.33 -24.48 -10.23
C THR A 79 3.56 -23.83 -10.85
N PRO A 80 3.48 -23.19 -12.05
CA PRO A 80 4.63 -22.48 -12.60
C PRO A 80 5.12 -21.36 -11.71
N CYS A 81 4.23 -20.62 -11.08
CA CYS A 81 4.61 -19.53 -10.18
C CYS A 81 5.39 -20.03 -8.97
N LEU A 82 4.93 -21.14 -8.37
CA LEU A 82 5.62 -21.75 -7.24
C LEU A 82 6.99 -22.27 -7.62
N LYS A 83 7.13 -22.86 -8.81
CA LYS A 83 8.42 -23.35 -9.29
C LYS A 83 9.40 -22.21 -9.49
N MET A 84 8.98 -21.13 -10.12
CA MET A 84 9.82 -19.96 -10.31
C MET A 84 10.23 -19.34 -8.98
N TRP A 85 9.29 -19.25 -8.04
CA TRP A 85 9.54 -18.69 -6.72
C TRP A 85 10.55 -19.53 -5.94
N ALA A 86 10.45 -20.87 -6.04
CA ALA A 86 11.37 -21.78 -5.35
C ALA A 86 12.82 -21.64 -5.85
N TRP A 87 13.01 -21.23 -7.10
CA TRP A 87 14.33 -20.98 -7.68
C TRP A 87 14.82 -19.55 -7.46
N SER A 88 13.97 -18.67 -6.92
CA SER A 88 14.33 -17.29 -6.66
C SER A 88 15.17 -17.18 -5.38
N PRO A 89 16.21 -16.33 -5.36
CA PRO A 89 16.94 -16.04 -4.11
C PRO A 89 16.02 -15.53 -2.99
N ARG A 90 14.89 -14.95 -3.33
CA ARG A 90 13.92 -14.45 -2.35
C ARG A 90 13.18 -15.57 -1.62
N ALA A 91 13.19 -16.80 -2.15
CA ALA A 91 12.60 -17.95 -1.49
C ALA A 91 13.48 -18.46 -0.34
N MET A 92 14.75 -18.05 -0.30
CA MET A 92 15.65 -18.42 0.77
C MET A 92 15.28 -17.72 2.05
N PRO A 93 15.47 -18.37 3.23
CA PRO A 93 15.21 -17.72 4.52
C PRO A 93 16.01 -16.42 4.65
N SER A 94 15.33 -15.38 5.11
CA SER A 94 16.00 -14.12 5.37
C SER A 94 16.82 -14.22 6.65
N THR A 95 18.03 -13.69 6.62
CA THR A 95 18.92 -13.64 7.79
C THR A 95 18.76 -12.35 8.58
N ARG A 96 17.83 -11.52 8.17
CA ARG A 96 17.58 -10.25 8.87
C ARG A 96 16.84 -10.45 10.16
#